data_1293b63d72ab70bcbc74a754aed28be4
#
_entry.id   1293b63d72ab70bcbc74a754aed28be4
#
_cell.length_a   1.000
_cell.length_b   1.000
_cell.length_c   1.000
_cell.angle_alpha   90.00
_cell.angle_beta   90.00
_cell.angle_gamma   90.00
#
_symmetry.space_group_name_H-M   'P 1'
#
loop_
_entity.id
_entity.type
_entity.pdbx_description
1 polymer ?
#
loop_
_entity_poly.entity_id
_entity_poly.type
_entity_poly.pdbx_seq_one_letter_code
_entity_poly.pdbx_strand_id
1 'polypeptide(L)'
;MKEIPLFVLNGFLESGKTTIIKEIIENNDNYQNNSTVVIACEQGEVEYDDDWCEKYKVHVEYIEDQLDLNPDYMRQLHKKYHANQYVIEYNSFFNWDEQEFPRGMVIYQQITLIDSSSFKVMFNNNDMKKIFQMLVKDSSLVIFNRCDGVKELSQFRRWIRALNQQAQIAFEGANGRLSAMLDEDLPYDLSKDVIAFEDDVYPTWYIEVFDNHEKYMNKIFKFKAFVRDITPKTFVLGRKVMTCCAEDIQFLGYEVVNETHTEVHIDDCIYIECSVEINYSDLAKEDVVMLHAKKISILPPEEEKVLGM
;
A
#
# COMPACT_ATOMS: atom_id res chain seq x y z
N MET A 1 -31.66 -1.12 -0.75
CA MET A 1 -31.25 -2.43 -1.33
C MET A 1 -30.08 -2.91 -0.50
N LYS A 2 -29.99 -4.20 -0.24
CA LYS A 2 -28.82 -4.78 0.44
C LYS A 2 -27.64 -4.66 -0.53
N GLU A 3 -26.52 -4.14 -0.10
CA GLU A 3 -25.32 -4.07 -0.90
C GLU A 3 -24.76 -5.47 -1.16
N ILE A 4 -24.23 -5.67 -2.35
CA ILE A 4 -23.62 -6.93 -2.79
C ILE A 4 -22.11 -6.74 -2.76
N PRO A 5 -21.38 -7.46 -1.91
CA PRO A 5 -19.93 -7.29 -1.80
C PRO A 5 -19.21 -7.87 -3.02
N LEU A 6 -18.24 -7.10 -3.50
CA LEU A 6 -17.23 -7.50 -4.46
C LEU A 6 -15.88 -7.61 -3.74
N PHE A 7 -15.20 -8.72 -3.96
CA PHE A 7 -13.82 -8.95 -3.52
C PHE A 7 -12.95 -9.04 -4.76
N VAL A 8 -11.92 -8.22 -4.84
CA VAL A 8 -11.04 -8.16 -6.00
C VAL A 8 -9.66 -8.66 -5.61
N LEU A 9 -9.19 -9.70 -6.28
CA LEU A 9 -7.81 -10.16 -6.21
C LEU A 9 -7.10 -9.80 -7.51
N ASN A 10 -6.11 -8.95 -7.42
CA ASN A 10 -5.27 -8.57 -8.55
C ASN A 10 -3.81 -9.02 -8.33
N GLY A 11 -3.01 -8.93 -9.36
CA GLY A 11 -1.62 -9.40 -9.37
C GLY A 11 -1.30 -10.05 -10.73
N PHE A 12 -0.03 -10.17 -11.03
CA PHE A 12 0.39 -10.75 -12.32
C PHE A 12 -0.03 -12.23 -12.45
N LEU A 13 -0.07 -12.71 -13.70
CA LEU A 13 -0.30 -14.11 -13.98
C LEU A 13 0.68 -14.98 -13.19
N GLU A 14 0.23 -16.13 -12.68
CA GLU A 14 0.99 -17.04 -11.82
C GLU A 14 1.43 -16.47 -10.47
N SER A 15 0.90 -15.32 -10.05
CA SER A 15 1.15 -14.80 -8.68
C SER A 15 0.47 -15.63 -7.59
N GLY A 16 -0.39 -16.58 -7.93
CA GLY A 16 -1.11 -17.45 -7.00
C GLY A 16 -2.52 -16.99 -6.63
N LYS A 17 -3.15 -16.12 -7.42
CA LYS A 17 -4.49 -15.58 -7.14
C LYS A 17 -5.53 -16.69 -6.99
N THR A 18 -5.60 -17.62 -7.94
CA THR A 18 -6.54 -18.75 -7.92
C THR A 18 -6.39 -19.58 -6.65
N THR A 19 -5.15 -19.87 -6.24
CA THR A 19 -4.84 -20.61 -5.00
C THR A 19 -5.39 -19.89 -3.77
N ILE A 20 -5.09 -18.61 -3.62
CA ILE A 20 -5.57 -17.79 -2.50
C ILE A 20 -7.11 -17.68 -2.49
N ILE A 21 -7.75 -17.53 -3.65
CA ILE A 21 -9.22 -17.52 -3.76
C ILE A 21 -9.81 -18.84 -3.25
N LYS A 22 -9.24 -19.97 -3.68
CA LYS A 22 -9.67 -21.29 -3.21
C LYS A 22 -9.49 -21.43 -1.69
N GLU A 23 -8.33 -21.05 -1.15
CA GLU A 23 -8.05 -21.08 0.29
C GLU A 23 -8.98 -20.18 1.11
N ILE A 24 -9.28 -18.97 0.66
CA ILE A 24 -10.21 -18.07 1.31
C ILE A 24 -11.61 -18.68 1.37
N ILE A 25 -12.08 -19.25 0.27
CA ILE A 25 -13.42 -19.88 0.20
C ILE A 25 -13.46 -21.13 1.06
N GLU A 26 -12.41 -21.93 1.08
CA GLU A 26 -12.32 -23.17 1.85
C GLU A 26 -12.30 -22.94 3.37
N ASN A 27 -11.63 -21.89 3.82
CA ASN A 27 -11.32 -21.66 5.24
C ASN A 27 -12.15 -20.56 5.89
N ASN A 28 -13.12 -19.98 5.18
CA ASN A 28 -13.93 -18.89 5.71
C ASN A 28 -15.42 -19.22 5.69
N ASP A 29 -16.01 -19.36 6.86
CA ASP A 29 -17.43 -19.71 7.07
C ASP A 29 -18.39 -18.76 6.32
N ASN A 30 -18.02 -17.48 6.14
CA ASN A 30 -18.86 -16.55 5.40
C ASN A 30 -18.99 -16.93 3.94
N TYR A 31 -17.92 -17.50 3.32
CA TYR A 31 -17.96 -17.97 1.94
C TYR A 31 -18.69 -19.30 1.84
N GLN A 32 -18.47 -20.20 2.76
CA GLN A 32 -19.11 -21.54 2.75
C GLN A 32 -20.63 -21.46 2.91
N ASN A 33 -21.13 -20.45 3.62
CA ASN A 33 -22.57 -20.27 3.86
C ASN A 33 -23.28 -19.43 2.79
N ASN A 34 -22.56 -18.89 1.83
CA ASN A 34 -23.08 -18.01 0.79
C ASN A 34 -22.80 -18.57 -0.61
N SER A 35 -23.69 -18.30 -1.56
CA SER A 35 -23.43 -18.55 -2.97
C SER A 35 -22.46 -17.50 -3.50
N THR A 36 -21.36 -17.97 -4.09
CA THR A 36 -20.28 -17.13 -4.61
C THR A 36 -20.16 -17.28 -6.12
N VAL A 37 -20.03 -16.17 -6.84
CA VAL A 37 -19.59 -16.17 -8.24
C VAL A 37 -18.14 -15.69 -8.29
N VAL A 38 -17.27 -16.50 -8.88
CA VAL A 38 -15.91 -16.11 -9.23
C VAL A 38 -15.91 -15.68 -10.70
N ILE A 39 -15.35 -14.51 -10.96
CA ILE A 39 -15.12 -14.00 -12.31
C ILE A 39 -13.62 -14.04 -12.54
N ALA A 40 -13.17 -15.01 -13.35
CA ALA A 40 -11.76 -15.20 -13.68
C ALA A 40 -11.44 -14.44 -14.98
N CYS A 41 -10.64 -13.37 -14.87
CA CYS A 41 -10.22 -12.55 -16.00
C CYS A 41 -8.91 -13.02 -16.64
N GLU A 42 -8.39 -14.15 -16.20
CA GLU A 42 -7.23 -14.83 -16.78
C GLU A 42 -7.24 -16.31 -16.37
N GLN A 43 -6.49 -17.14 -17.07
CA GLN A 43 -6.35 -18.56 -16.77
C GLN A 43 -4.88 -18.89 -16.57
N GLY A 44 -4.54 -19.43 -15.38
CA GLY A 44 -3.22 -19.91 -15.02
C GLY A 44 -3.13 -21.44 -14.99
N GLU A 45 -2.07 -21.97 -14.38
CA GLU A 45 -1.89 -23.41 -14.21
C GLU A 45 -2.88 -24.05 -13.23
N VAL A 46 -3.33 -23.26 -12.21
CA VAL A 46 -4.32 -23.71 -11.23
C VAL A 46 -5.72 -23.38 -11.73
N GLU A 47 -6.58 -24.39 -11.80
CA GLU A 47 -7.94 -24.26 -12.31
C GLU A 47 -8.99 -24.40 -11.19
N TYR A 48 -10.20 -23.90 -11.46
CA TYR A 48 -11.39 -24.16 -10.67
C TYR A 48 -12.07 -25.43 -11.21
N ASP A 49 -11.81 -26.59 -10.61
CA ASP A 49 -12.40 -27.86 -11.02
C ASP A 49 -13.87 -27.97 -10.57
N ASP A 50 -14.63 -28.77 -11.33
CA ASP A 50 -16.08 -28.91 -11.13
C ASP A 50 -16.43 -29.46 -9.73
N ASP A 51 -15.65 -30.41 -9.22
CA ASP A 51 -15.90 -31.06 -7.93
C ASP A 51 -15.72 -30.02 -6.79
N TRP A 52 -14.70 -29.15 -6.91
CA TRP A 52 -14.46 -28.07 -5.97
C TRP A 52 -15.59 -27.03 -6.03
N CYS A 53 -16.01 -26.65 -7.24
CA CYS A 53 -17.09 -25.69 -7.46
C CYS A 53 -18.41 -26.18 -6.84
N GLU A 54 -18.76 -27.47 -7.04
CA GLU A 54 -19.96 -28.05 -6.47
C GLU A 54 -19.89 -28.11 -4.94
N LYS A 55 -18.76 -28.55 -4.39
CA LYS A 55 -18.54 -28.66 -2.95
C LYS A 55 -18.72 -27.34 -2.21
N TYR A 56 -18.17 -26.24 -2.77
CA TYR A 56 -18.19 -24.93 -2.14
C TYR A 56 -19.27 -23.98 -2.65
N LYS A 57 -20.18 -24.46 -3.52
CA LYS A 57 -21.28 -23.68 -4.14
C LYS A 57 -20.77 -22.44 -4.88
N VAL A 58 -19.71 -22.60 -5.63
CA VAL A 58 -19.07 -21.56 -6.43
C VAL A 58 -19.48 -21.71 -7.89
N HIS A 59 -19.84 -20.62 -8.52
CA HIS A 59 -19.99 -20.54 -9.97
C HIS A 59 -18.82 -19.77 -10.55
N VAL A 60 -18.18 -20.28 -11.59
CA VAL A 60 -17.04 -19.62 -12.23
C VAL A 60 -17.44 -19.16 -13.62
N GLU A 61 -17.15 -17.91 -13.89
CA GLU A 61 -17.33 -17.30 -15.23
C GLU A 61 -15.97 -16.74 -15.69
N TYR A 62 -15.64 -16.97 -16.95
CA TYR A 62 -14.36 -16.55 -17.52
C TYR A 62 -14.55 -15.35 -18.43
N ILE A 63 -13.67 -14.37 -18.33
CA ILE A 63 -13.65 -13.16 -19.14
C ILE A 63 -12.24 -12.99 -19.69
N GLU A 64 -12.13 -12.84 -21.01
CA GLU A 64 -10.85 -12.63 -21.71
C GLU A 64 -10.61 -11.16 -22.07
N ASP A 65 -11.69 -10.38 -22.28
CA ASP A 65 -11.60 -8.96 -22.63
C ASP A 65 -12.17 -8.09 -21.50
N GLN A 66 -11.45 -7.03 -21.16
CA GLN A 66 -11.90 -6.06 -20.14
C GLN A 66 -13.28 -5.48 -20.46
N LEU A 67 -13.60 -5.25 -21.72
CA LEU A 67 -14.88 -4.68 -22.14
C LEU A 67 -16.07 -5.58 -21.80
N ASP A 68 -15.83 -6.88 -21.63
CA ASP A 68 -16.86 -7.82 -21.21
C ASP A 68 -17.16 -7.74 -19.72
N LEU A 69 -16.19 -7.29 -18.89
CA LEU A 69 -16.41 -7.02 -17.47
C LEU A 69 -17.06 -5.65 -17.27
N ASN A 70 -18.33 -5.54 -17.57
CA ASN A 70 -19.07 -4.28 -17.53
C ASN A 70 -20.31 -4.37 -16.62
N PRO A 71 -20.94 -3.22 -16.25
CA PRO A 71 -22.10 -3.22 -15.36
C PRO A 71 -23.30 -4.02 -15.85
N ASP A 72 -23.51 -4.14 -17.17
CA ASP A 72 -24.61 -4.93 -17.73
C ASP A 72 -24.38 -6.42 -17.56
N TYR A 73 -23.16 -6.89 -17.83
CA TYR A 73 -22.77 -8.27 -17.60
C TYR A 73 -22.92 -8.67 -16.13
N MET A 74 -22.43 -7.83 -15.21
CA MET A 74 -22.57 -8.07 -13.78
C MET A 74 -24.03 -8.17 -13.34
N ARG A 75 -24.92 -7.34 -13.91
CA ARG A 75 -26.38 -7.44 -13.66
C ARG A 75 -26.97 -8.75 -14.21
N GLN A 76 -26.51 -9.22 -15.37
CA GLN A 76 -26.93 -10.51 -15.94
C GLN A 76 -26.49 -11.67 -15.07
N LEU A 77 -25.23 -11.68 -14.61
CA LEU A 77 -24.74 -12.70 -13.67
C LEU A 77 -25.55 -12.72 -12.38
N HIS A 78 -25.87 -11.55 -11.83
CA HIS A 78 -26.69 -11.49 -10.62
C HIS A 78 -28.11 -12.04 -10.84
N LYS A 79 -28.71 -11.79 -11.99
CA LYS A 79 -30.01 -12.40 -12.36
C LYS A 79 -29.92 -13.92 -12.57
N LYS A 80 -28.78 -14.41 -13.09
CA LYS A 80 -28.57 -15.84 -13.37
C LYS A 80 -28.36 -16.64 -12.09
N TYR A 81 -27.50 -16.16 -11.20
CA TYR A 81 -27.02 -16.92 -10.06
C TYR A 81 -27.63 -16.50 -8.71
N HIS A 82 -28.19 -15.30 -8.61
CA HIS A 82 -28.67 -14.72 -7.35
C HIS A 82 -27.64 -14.82 -6.22
N ALA A 83 -26.35 -14.70 -6.57
CA ALA A 83 -25.27 -14.89 -5.63
C ALA A 83 -25.23 -13.79 -4.56
N ASN A 84 -24.76 -14.13 -3.37
CA ASN A 84 -24.64 -13.23 -2.25
C ASN A 84 -23.39 -12.36 -2.33
N GLN A 85 -22.37 -12.81 -3.06
CA GLN A 85 -21.07 -12.17 -3.17
C GLN A 85 -20.36 -12.55 -4.47
N TYR A 86 -19.42 -11.71 -4.89
CA TYR A 86 -18.61 -11.88 -6.09
C TYR A 86 -17.14 -11.78 -5.76
N VAL A 87 -16.32 -12.64 -6.33
CA VAL A 87 -14.87 -12.59 -6.29
C VAL A 87 -14.38 -12.38 -7.70
N ILE A 88 -13.57 -11.36 -7.93
CA ILE A 88 -12.99 -11.06 -9.23
C ILE A 88 -11.50 -11.38 -9.18
N GLU A 89 -11.09 -12.40 -9.92
CA GLU A 89 -9.69 -12.68 -10.20
C GLU A 89 -9.26 -11.80 -11.38
N TYR A 90 -8.76 -10.62 -11.04
CA TYR A 90 -8.56 -9.53 -11.99
C TYR A 90 -7.24 -9.70 -12.77
N ASN A 91 -7.31 -9.45 -14.08
CA ASN A 91 -6.12 -9.42 -14.92
C ASN A 91 -5.36 -8.10 -14.75
N SER A 92 -4.08 -8.17 -14.38
CA SER A 92 -3.25 -7.02 -14.11
C SER A 92 -3.01 -6.08 -15.30
N PHE A 93 -3.27 -6.54 -16.52
CA PHE A 93 -3.16 -5.72 -17.74
C PHE A 93 -4.46 -5.00 -18.10
N PHE A 94 -5.56 -5.27 -17.41
CA PHE A 94 -6.77 -4.46 -17.53
C PHE A 94 -6.60 -3.12 -16.84
N ASN A 95 -7.19 -2.07 -17.42
CA ASN A 95 -7.11 -0.73 -16.82
C ASN A 95 -8.11 -0.60 -15.66
N TRP A 96 -7.60 -0.69 -14.43
CA TRP A 96 -8.42 -0.58 -13.22
C TRP A 96 -9.16 0.76 -13.12
N ASP A 97 -8.58 1.85 -13.60
CA ASP A 97 -9.17 3.19 -13.53
C ASP A 97 -10.42 3.35 -14.40
N GLU A 98 -10.59 2.50 -15.40
CA GLU A 98 -11.75 2.47 -16.29
C GLU A 98 -12.78 1.42 -15.88
N GLN A 99 -12.52 0.65 -14.80
CA GLN A 99 -13.40 -0.43 -14.40
C GLN A 99 -14.63 0.11 -13.66
N GLU A 100 -15.82 -0.21 -14.16
CA GLU A 100 -17.09 0.19 -13.55
C GLU A 100 -17.90 -1.02 -13.08
N PHE A 101 -18.60 -0.85 -11.96
CA PHE A 101 -19.53 -1.85 -11.41
C PHE A 101 -20.95 -1.30 -11.29
N PRO A 102 -21.98 -2.17 -11.35
CA PRO A 102 -23.36 -1.71 -11.25
C PRO A 102 -23.68 -1.11 -9.87
N ARG A 103 -24.54 -0.11 -9.83
CA ARG A 103 -25.00 0.47 -8.58
C ARG A 103 -25.58 -0.61 -7.65
N GLY A 104 -25.08 -0.63 -6.41
CA GLY A 104 -25.47 -1.61 -5.39
C GLY A 104 -24.50 -2.79 -5.25
N MET A 105 -23.53 -2.94 -6.15
CA MET A 105 -22.36 -3.78 -5.96
C MET A 105 -21.22 -2.88 -5.46
N VAL A 106 -20.57 -3.27 -4.36
CA VAL A 106 -19.58 -2.43 -3.67
C VAL A 106 -18.30 -3.23 -3.47
N ILE A 107 -17.17 -2.65 -3.85
CA ILE A 107 -15.86 -3.24 -3.55
C ILE A 107 -15.70 -3.22 -2.04
N TYR A 108 -15.73 -4.40 -1.45
CA TYR A 108 -15.58 -4.59 -0.01
C TYR A 108 -14.12 -4.76 0.38
N GLN A 109 -13.36 -5.42 -0.47
CA GLN A 109 -11.93 -5.60 -0.29
C GLN A 109 -11.23 -5.75 -1.63
N GLN A 110 -10.08 -5.09 -1.76
CA GLN A 110 -9.15 -5.30 -2.86
C GLN A 110 -7.82 -5.79 -2.31
N ILE A 111 -7.33 -6.90 -2.85
CA ILE A 111 -6.10 -7.56 -2.45
C ILE A 111 -5.16 -7.61 -3.65
N THR A 112 -3.92 -7.17 -3.48
CA THR A 112 -2.87 -7.36 -4.48
C THR A 112 -1.93 -8.48 -4.07
N LEU A 113 -1.75 -9.45 -4.95
CA LEU A 113 -0.84 -10.57 -4.76
C LEU A 113 0.45 -10.36 -5.56
N ILE A 114 1.59 -10.47 -4.89
CA ILE A 114 2.91 -10.21 -5.48
C ILE A 114 3.85 -11.38 -5.22
N ASP A 115 4.39 -11.97 -6.29
CA ASP A 115 5.47 -12.95 -6.20
C ASP A 115 6.79 -12.26 -5.84
N SER A 116 7.27 -12.49 -4.62
CA SER A 116 8.50 -11.90 -4.09
C SER A 116 9.74 -12.26 -4.89
N SER A 117 9.75 -13.43 -5.52
CA SER A 117 10.91 -13.93 -6.27
C SER A 117 11.20 -13.12 -7.54
N SER A 118 10.16 -12.55 -8.15
CA SER A 118 10.24 -11.76 -9.39
C SER A 118 10.07 -10.26 -9.18
N PHE A 119 9.54 -9.85 -8.03
CA PHE A 119 9.11 -8.47 -7.78
C PHE A 119 10.21 -7.44 -8.00
N LYS A 120 11.43 -7.66 -7.49
CA LYS A 120 12.54 -6.72 -7.64
C LYS A 120 12.86 -6.40 -9.10
N VAL A 121 12.88 -7.43 -9.95
CA VAL A 121 13.18 -7.27 -11.37
C VAL A 121 12.05 -6.53 -12.07
N MET A 122 10.81 -6.89 -11.79
CA MET A 122 9.62 -6.27 -12.39
C MET A 122 9.48 -4.82 -11.93
N PHE A 123 9.65 -4.52 -10.65
CA PHE A 123 9.50 -3.18 -10.10
C PHE A 123 10.59 -2.20 -10.58
N ASN A 124 11.76 -2.69 -10.99
CA ASN A 124 12.80 -1.86 -11.62
C ASN A 124 12.55 -1.59 -13.12
N ASN A 125 11.54 -2.22 -13.73
CA ASN A 125 11.09 -1.91 -15.08
C ASN A 125 9.99 -0.83 -14.99
N ASN A 126 10.16 0.29 -15.70
CA ASN A 126 9.26 1.44 -15.59
C ASN A 126 7.81 1.13 -16.00
N ASP A 127 7.59 0.28 -16.99
CA ASP A 127 6.24 -0.07 -17.44
C ASP A 127 5.56 -1.00 -16.42
N MET A 128 6.28 -2.00 -15.92
CA MET A 128 5.76 -2.89 -14.87
C MET A 128 5.50 -2.12 -13.58
N LYS A 129 6.33 -1.16 -13.24
CA LYS A 129 6.17 -0.31 -12.05
C LYS A 129 4.86 0.49 -12.09
N LYS A 130 4.47 1.02 -13.26
CA LYS A 130 3.18 1.70 -13.44
C LYS A 130 2.00 0.75 -13.21
N ILE A 131 2.10 -0.50 -13.68
CA ILE A 131 1.08 -1.51 -13.43
C ILE A 131 0.98 -1.78 -11.92
N PHE A 132 2.09 -2.00 -11.22
CA PHE A 132 2.06 -2.17 -9.77
C PHE A 132 1.42 -0.98 -9.06
N GLN A 133 1.74 0.25 -9.46
CA GLN A 133 1.14 1.45 -8.89
C GLN A 133 -0.39 1.41 -9.05
N MET A 134 -0.89 1.12 -10.24
CA MET A 134 -2.33 1.01 -10.52
C MET A 134 -3.00 -0.07 -9.67
N LEU A 135 -2.37 -1.24 -9.53
CA LEU A 135 -2.93 -2.36 -8.78
C LEU A 135 -2.93 -2.12 -7.26
N VAL A 136 -1.88 -1.47 -6.76
CA VAL A 136 -1.65 -1.31 -5.30
C VAL A 136 -2.40 -0.11 -4.73
N LYS A 137 -2.61 0.97 -5.50
CA LYS A 137 -3.11 2.25 -4.99
C LYS A 137 -4.41 2.15 -4.18
N ASP A 138 -5.34 1.28 -4.59
CA ASP A 138 -6.64 1.10 -3.94
C ASP A 138 -6.72 -0.20 -3.12
N SER A 139 -5.61 -0.95 -3.02
CA SER A 139 -5.58 -2.20 -2.27
C SER A 139 -5.61 -1.98 -0.77
N SER A 140 -6.52 -2.65 -0.08
CA SER A 140 -6.55 -2.69 1.38
C SER A 140 -5.50 -3.63 1.97
N LEU A 141 -5.08 -4.64 1.18
CA LEU A 141 -4.08 -5.63 1.57
C LEU A 141 -3.17 -5.97 0.39
N VAL A 142 -1.87 -5.97 0.63
CA VAL A 142 -0.86 -6.47 -0.31
C VAL A 142 -0.17 -7.67 0.30
N ILE A 143 -0.23 -8.81 -0.39
CA ILE A 143 0.38 -10.05 0.06
C ILE A 143 1.58 -10.35 -0.84
N PHE A 144 2.74 -10.41 -0.24
CA PHE A 144 3.94 -10.97 -0.86
C PHE A 144 3.99 -12.45 -0.53
N ASN A 145 3.94 -13.30 -1.53
CA ASN A 145 4.15 -14.73 -1.36
C ASN A 145 5.55 -15.18 -1.81
N ARG A 146 5.86 -16.47 -1.64
CA ARG A 146 7.17 -17.06 -2.00
C ARG A 146 8.36 -16.29 -1.42
N CYS A 147 8.21 -15.85 -0.16
CA CYS A 147 9.20 -15.00 0.51
C CYS A 147 10.44 -15.74 1.03
N ASP A 148 10.46 -17.09 0.96
CA ASP A 148 11.56 -17.87 1.51
C ASP A 148 12.88 -17.56 0.81
N GLY A 149 13.88 -17.13 1.59
CA GLY A 149 15.20 -16.78 1.10
C GLY A 149 15.33 -15.42 0.41
N VAL A 150 14.23 -14.66 0.29
CA VAL A 150 14.26 -13.29 -0.22
C VAL A 150 14.76 -12.35 0.88
N LYS A 151 15.85 -11.64 0.62
CA LYS A 151 16.49 -10.75 1.61
C LYS A 151 15.93 -9.32 1.59
N GLU A 152 15.33 -8.91 0.48
CA GLU A 152 14.92 -7.54 0.23
C GLU A 152 13.48 -7.21 0.67
N LEU A 153 12.87 -8.04 1.51
CA LEU A 153 11.46 -7.87 1.92
C LEU A 153 11.18 -6.52 2.57
N SER A 154 12.11 -5.98 3.37
CA SER A 154 11.98 -4.64 3.96
C SER A 154 11.95 -3.56 2.89
N GLN A 155 12.78 -3.68 1.84
CA GLN A 155 12.76 -2.77 0.70
C GLN A 155 11.44 -2.88 -0.07
N PHE A 156 10.91 -4.09 -0.27
CA PHE A 156 9.63 -4.32 -0.93
C PHE A 156 8.49 -3.65 -0.16
N ARG A 157 8.48 -3.81 1.16
CA ARG A 157 7.52 -3.12 2.04
C ARG A 157 7.58 -1.61 1.84
N ARG A 158 8.76 -1.01 1.85
CA ARG A 158 8.92 0.44 1.66
C ARG A 158 8.41 0.89 0.30
N TRP A 159 8.70 0.16 -0.78
CA TRP A 159 8.20 0.49 -2.10
C TRP A 159 6.68 0.47 -2.19
N ILE A 160 6.03 -0.56 -1.62
CA ILE A 160 4.57 -0.61 -1.58
C ILE A 160 4.00 0.49 -0.68
N ARG A 161 4.61 0.73 0.46
CA ARG A 161 4.17 1.79 1.38
C ARG A 161 4.25 3.18 0.76
N ALA A 162 5.24 3.43 -0.10
CA ALA A 162 5.34 4.66 -0.87
C ALA A 162 4.21 4.81 -1.90
N LEU A 163 3.72 3.70 -2.47
CA LEU A 163 2.59 3.71 -3.40
C LEU A 163 1.23 3.81 -2.68
N ASN A 164 1.10 3.15 -1.53
CA ASN A 164 -0.12 3.11 -0.73
C ASN A 164 0.20 3.02 0.76
N GLN A 165 0.09 4.15 1.44
CA GLN A 165 0.39 4.27 2.87
C GLN A 165 -0.62 3.53 3.77
N GLN A 166 -1.83 3.29 3.29
CA GLN A 166 -2.91 2.69 4.08
C GLN A 166 -3.01 1.17 3.92
N ALA A 167 -2.39 0.59 2.88
CA ALA A 167 -2.46 -0.85 2.64
C ALA A 167 -1.86 -1.63 3.80
N GLN A 168 -2.52 -2.69 4.24
CA GLN A 168 -1.86 -3.70 5.06
C GLN A 168 -0.90 -4.49 4.18
N ILE A 169 0.28 -4.83 4.70
CA ILE A 169 1.29 -5.60 3.96
C ILE A 169 1.58 -6.89 4.72
N ALA A 170 1.48 -8.01 4.05
CA ALA A 170 1.76 -9.34 4.58
C ALA A 170 2.83 -10.04 3.73
N PHE A 171 3.66 -10.83 4.40
CA PHE A 171 4.67 -11.67 3.75
C PHE A 171 4.38 -13.13 4.07
N GLU A 172 4.40 -14.00 3.07
CA GLU A 172 4.10 -15.41 3.20
C GLU A 172 5.22 -16.25 2.60
N GLY A 173 5.73 -17.20 3.39
CA GLY A 173 6.63 -18.25 2.97
C GLY A 173 5.94 -19.61 2.96
N ALA A 174 6.67 -20.67 2.69
CA ALA A 174 6.17 -22.04 2.62
C ALA A 174 5.48 -22.52 3.92
N ASN A 175 5.82 -21.92 5.07
CA ASN A 175 5.27 -22.28 6.38
C ASN A 175 4.22 -21.27 6.88
N GLY A 176 3.63 -20.48 5.97
CA GLY A 176 2.64 -19.48 6.28
C GLY A 176 3.22 -18.08 6.47
N ARG A 177 2.48 -17.21 7.17
CA ARG A 177 2.83 -15.81 7.34
C ARG A 177 4.16 -15.64 8.08
N LEU A 178 5.08 -14.92 7.47
CA LEU A 178 6.32 -14.51 8.13
C LEU A 178 5.98 -13.40 9.13
N SER A 179 6.28 -13.63 10.41
CA SER A 179 6.20 -12.57 11.41
C SER A 179 7.28 -11.54 11.08
N ALA A 180 6.88 -10.31 10.94
CA ALA A 180 7.69 -9.22 10.43
C ALA A 180 8.77 -8.74 11.42
N MET A 181 9.72 -9.58 11.75
CA MET A 181 11.06 -9.15 12.12
C MET A 181 11.93 -9.23 10.87
N LEU A 182 11.65 -8.34 9.93
CA LEU A 182 12.57 -8.08 8.86
C LEU A 182 13.70 -7.28 9.51
N ASP A 183 14.83 -7.95 9.80
CA ASP A 183 16.07 -7.29 10.18
C ASP A 183 16.46 -6.37 9.05
N GLU A 184 16.42 -5.07 9.33
CA GLU A 184 16.40 -4.04 8.30
C GLU A 184 17.81 -3.56 8.05
N ASP A 185 18.24 -3.59 6.80
CA ASP A 185 19.34 -2.78 6.33
C ASP A 185 18.90 -1.30 6.31
N LEU A 186 18.82 -0.68 7.49
CA LEU A 186 18.57 0.74 7.59
C LEU A 186 19.81 1.53 7.21
N PRO A 187 19.68 2.63 6.47
CA PRO A 187 20.82 3.48 6.12
C PRO A 187 21.33 4.33 7.29
N TYR A 188 20.87 4.04 8.51
CA TYR A 188 21.28 4.68 9.76
C TYR A 188 21.24 3.71 10.93
N ASP A 189 21.97 4.03 11.98
CA ASP A 189 22.12 3.19 13.16
C ASP A 189 21.08 3.55 14.24
N LEU A 190 20.05 2.71 14.41
CA LEU A 190 19.02 2.89 15.42
C LEU A 190 19.50 2.67 16.86
N SER A 191 20.71 2.19 17.10
CA SER A 191 21.24 2.09 18.47
C SER A 191 21.61 3.45 19.07
N LYS A 192 21.74 4.48 18.22
CA LYS A 192 22.11 5.84 18.65
C LYS A 192 20.89 6.60 19.15
N ASP A 193 21.09 7.45 20.16
CA ASP A 193 20.07 8.37 20.68
C ASP A 193 19.86 9.57 19.75
N VAL A 194 20.89 9.96 19.00
CA VAL A 194 20.83 11.06 18.04
C VAL A 194 21.23 10.54 16.66
N ILE A 195 20.33 10.67 15.71
CA ILE A 195 20.48 10.19 14.34
C ILE A 195 20.40 11.38 13.39
N ALA A 196 21.49 11.67 12.71
CA ALA A 196 21.54 12.68 11.66
C ALA A 196 21.67 11.98 10.31
N PHE A 197 20.95 12.48 9.30
CA PHE A 197 21.00 11.90 7.97
C PHE A 197 20.80 12.96 6.87
N GLU A 198 21.23 12.61 5.67
CA GLU A 198 21.16 13.42 4.47
C GLU A 198 19.88 13.13 3.66
N ASP A 199 19.68 13.90 2.58
CA ASP A 199 18.48 13.90 1.76
C ASP A 199 18.05 12.52 1.25
N ASP A 200 19.00 11.69 0.82
CA ASP A 200 18.76 10.35 0.24
C ASP A 200 18.19 9.32 1.25
N VAL A 201 18.39 9.58 2.52
CA VAL A 201 17.89 8.72 3.61
C VAL A 201 16.46 9.08 4.02
N TYR A 202 16.03 10.31 3.75
CA TYR A 202 14.74 10.84 4.19
C TYR A 202 13.54 9.95 3.80
N PRO A 203 13.40 9.46 2.54
CA PRO A 203 12.25 8.64 2.16
C PRO A 203 12.15 7.34 2.97
N THR A 204 13.29 6.67 3.17
CA THR A 204 13.36 5.46 4.01
C THR A 204 12.98 5.76 5.45
N TRP A 205 13.57 6.80 6.05
CA TRP A 205 13.27 7.21 7.42
C TRP A 205 11.79 7.57 7.61
N TYR A 206 11.20 8.31 6.68
CA TYR A 206 9.79 8.69 6.73
C TYR A 206 8.88 7.45 6.83
N ILE A 207 9.07 6.48 5.95
CA ILE A 207 8.25 5.28 5.92
C ILE A 207 8.47 4.41 7.17
N GLU A 208 9.71 4.27 7.61
CA GLU A 208 10.02 3.48 8.79
C GLU A 208 9.40 4.08 10.06
N VAL A 209 9.45 5.38 10.20
CA VAL A 209 8.78 6.08 11.33
C VAL A 209 7.26 5.90 11.24
N PHE A 210 6.68 5.99 10.05
CA PHE A 210 5.25 5.78 9.85
C PHE A 210 4.80 4.37 10.26
N ASP A 211 5.54 3.34 9.82
CA ASP A 211 5.18 1.93 10.05
C ASP A 211 5.56 1.43 11.45
N ASN A 212 6.64 1.93 12.02
CA ASN A 212 7.29 1.37 13.22
C ASN A 212 7.63 2.44 14.26
N HIS A 213 6.81 3.48 14.39
CA HIS A 213 7.09 4.67 15.24
C HIS A 213 7.58 4.33 16.64
N GLU A 214 7.14 3.22 17.24
CA GLU A 214 7.56 2.80 18.58
C GLU A 214 9.08 2.62 18.70
N LYS A 215 9.77 2.17 17.64
CA LYS A 215 11.22 2.02 17.60
C LYS A 215 11.96 3.38 17.55
N TYR A 216 11.26 4.44 17.13
CA TYR A 216 11.77 5.77 16.88
C TYR A 216 11.47 6.75 18.00
N MET A 217 10.56 6.40 18.91
CA MET A 217 10.28 7.19 20.11
C MET A 217 11.55 7.30 20.99
N ASN A 218 11.67 8.41 21.72
CA ASN A 218 12.82 8.71 22.57
C ASN A 218 14.17 8.91 21.85
N LYS A 219 14.14 9.11 20.54
CA LYS A 219 15.33 9.45 19.74
C LYS A 219 15.23 10.86 19.18
N ILE A 220 16.38 11.46 18.92
CA ILE A 220 16.48 12.77 18.28
C ILE A 220 16.94 12.57 16.83
N PHE A 221 16.20 13.14 15.92
CA PHE A 221 16.50 13.15 14.50
C PHE A 221 16.94 14.52 14.05
N LYS A 222 17.92 14.55 13.13
CA LYS A 222 18.47 15.77 12.56
C LYS A 222 18.54 15.64 11.06
N PHE A 223 17.81 16.49 10.36
CA PHE A 223 17.74 16.45 8.90
C PHE A 223 17.28 17.78 8.30
N LYS A 224 17.40 17.88 6.99
CA LYS A 224 16.93 19.02 6.20
C LYS A 224 15.60 18.69 5.52
N ALA A 225 14.61 19.62 5.60
CA ALA A 225 13.34 19.49 4.93
C ALA A 225 12.68 20.85 4.66
N PHE A 226 11.53 20.85 4.00
CA PHE A 226 10.81 22.04 3.56
C PHE A 226 9.45 22.15 4.23
N VAL A 227 9.07 23.38 4.58
CA VAL A 227 7.77 23.71 5.17
C VAL A 227 6.71 23.79 4.06
N ARG A 228 5.54 23.14 4.24
CA ARG A 228 4.45 23.14 3.24
C ARG A 228 3.14 23.72 3.73
N ASP A 229 2.79 23.52 4.97
CA ASP A 229 1.56 24.02 5.54
C ASP A 229 1.83 24.55 6.93
N ILE A 230 1.07 25.57 7.35
CA ILE A 230 1.27 26.22 8.65
C ILE A 230 -0.10 26.43 9.31
N THR A 231 -0.21 25.98 10.54
CA THR A 231 -1.32 26.27 11.43
C THR A 231 -0.86 27.16 12.57
N PRO A 232 -1.75 27.68 13.42
CA PRO A 232 -1.35 28.50 14.58
C PRO A 232 -0.40 27.80 15.58
N LYS A 233 -0.35 26.46 15.59
CA LYS A 233 0.41 25.68 16.57
C LYS A 233 1.45 24.74 15.94
N THR A 234 1.24 24.36 14.70
CA THR A 234 2.02 23.34 14.02
C THR A 234 2.35 23.76 12.59
N PHE A 235 3.25 23.05 11.95
CA PHE A 235 3.49 23.17 10.51
C PHE A 235 3.79 21.79 9.95
N VAL A 236 3.58 21.60 8.65
CA VAL A 236 3.93 20.36 7.95
C VAL A 236 5.33 20.49 7.36
N LEU A 237 6.20 19.54 7.69
CA LEU A 237 7.59 19.50 7.26
C LEU A 237 7.88 18.21 6.52
N GLY A 238 8.45 18.30 5.32
CA GLY A 238 8.74 17.11 4.54
C GLY A 238 9.56 17.36 3.29
N ARG A 239 9.54 16.37 2.39
CA ARG A 239 10.27 16.37 1.12
C ARG A 239 9.39 15.87 -0.02
N LYS A 240 9.64 16.40 -1.23
CA LYS A 240 9.10 15.82 -2.46
C LYS A 240 9.83 14.53 -2.78
N VAL A 241 9.07 13.45 -2.94
CA VAL A 241 9.60 12.12 -3.23
C VAL A 241 8.93 11.57 -4.49
N MET A 242 9.74 11.12 -5.43
CA MET A 242 9.27 10.39 -6.60
C MET A 242 9.18 8.91 -6.23
N THR A 243 7.97 8.37 -6.21
CA THR A 243 7.72 6.99 -5.79
C THR A 243 7.84 6.01 -6.95
N CYS A 244 7.31 6.37 -8.11
CA CYS A 244 7.28 5.52 -9.29
C CYS A 244 7.94 6.20 -10.52
N CYS A 245 7.47 7.36 -10.92
CA CYS A 245 7.94 8.10 -12.09
C CYS A 245 7.79 9.61 -11.89
N ALA A 246 8.24 10.40 -12.86
CA ALA A 246 8.20 11.87 -12.76
C ALA A 246 6.77 12.45 -12.62
N GLU A 247 5.75 11.69 -12.99
CA GLU A 247 4.34 12.07 -12.85
C GLU A 247 3.78 11.75 -11.45
N ASP A 248 4.52 10.96 -10.64
CA ASP A 248 4.13 10.52 -9.32
C ASP A 248 5.09 11.07 -8.25
N ILE A 249 5.10 12.39 -8.13
CA ILE A 249 5.84 13.10 -7.08
C ILE A 249 4.86 13.44 -5.96
N GLN A 250 5.10 12.86 -4.79
CA GLN A 250 4.33 13.11 -3.58
C GLN A 250 5.14 13.92 -2.58
N PHE A 251 4.46 14.71 -1.75
CA PHE A 251 5.08 15.34 -0.60
C PHE A 251 4.91 14.43 0.62
N LEU A 252 6.00 13.82 1.06
CA LEU A 252 6.03 13.01 2.28
C LEU A 252 6.45 13.90 3.45
N GLY A 253 5.56 14.10 4.41
CA GLY A 253 5.81 15.00 5.52
C GLY A 253 5.05 14.64 6.79
N TYR A 254 5.57 15.11 7.91
CA TYR A 254 4.96 15.03 9.22
C TYR A 254 4.50 16.39 9.69
N GLU A 255 3.44 16.40 10.48
CA GLU A 255 3.07 17.57 11.27
C GLU A 255 4.09 17.77 12.39
N VAL A 256 4.52 19.01 12.59
CA VAL A 256 5.56 19.39 13.56
C VAL A 256 4.98 20.33 14.61
N VAL A 257 5.07 19.95 15.86
CA VAL A 257 4.81 20.85 17.00
C VAL A 257 6.00 21.78 17.18
N ASN A 258 5.78 23.08 17.04
CA ASN A 258 6.83 24.09 17.10
C ASN A 258 7.09 24.53 18.55
N GLU A 259 7.81 23.74 19.32
CA GLU A 259 8.17 24.08 20.71
C GLU A 259 9.22 25.19 20.80
N THR A 260 9.91 25.48 19.70
CA THR A 260 10.99 26.49 19.69
C THR A 260 10.45 27.92 19.51
N HIS A 261 9.19 28.07 19.12
CA HIS A 261 8.57 29.33 18.71
C HIS A 261 9.33 30.09 17.60
N THR A 262 10.14 29.36 16.81
CA THR A 262 10.83 29.94 15.65
C THR A 262 9.80 30.26 14.58
N GLU A 263 9.78 31.47 14.06
CA GLU A 263 8.91 31.83 12.95
C GLU A 263 9.38 31.12 11.67
N VAL A 264 8.47 30.40 11.01
CA VAL A 264 8.73 29.69 9.76
C VAL A 264 7.68 30.10 8.72
N HIS A 265 8.07 30.06 7.44
CA HIS A 265 7.18 30.40 6.33
C HIS A 265 7.06 29.22 5.36
N ILE A 266 6.00 29.22 4.57
CA ILE A 266 5.83 28.22 3.51
C ILE A 266 7.03 28.30 2.56
N ASP A 267 7.53 27.14 2.15
CA ASP A 267 8.71 26.91 1.32
C ASP A 267 10.06 27.22 1.99
N ASP A 268 10.07 27.56 3.28
CA ASP A 268 11.33 27.63 4.01
C ASP A 268 12.04 26.26 4.00
N CYS A 269 13.32 26.30 3.66
CA CYS A 269 14.23 25.18 3.88
C CYS A 269 14.79 25.26 5.30
N ILE A 270 14.56 24.25 6.11
CA ILE A 270 15.01 24.23 7.49
C ILE A 270 15.84 22.99 7.82
N TYR A 271 16.81 23.16 8.71
CA TYR A 271 17.46 22.05 9.40
C TYR A 271 16.85 21.91 10.78
N ILE A 272 16.27 20.75 11.05
CA ILE A 272 15.53 20.49 12.29
C ILE A 272 16.25 19.48 13.18
N GLU A 273 16.18 19.67 14.50
CA GLU A 273 16.36 18.63 15.52
C GLU A 273 15.00 18.36 16.15
N CYS A 274 14.52 17.13 16.09
CA CYS A 274 13.19 16.78 16.58
C CYS A 274 13.13 15.38 17.19
N SER A 275 12.14 15.15 18.05
CA SER A 275 11.72 13.84 18.53
C SER A 275 10.45 13.39 17.77
N VAL A 276 10.14 12.10 17.86
CA VAL A 276 8.92 11.47 17.32
C VAL A 276 7.99 11.14 18.47
N GLU A 277 6.73 11.56 18.39
CA GLU A 277 5.71 11.30 19.40
C GLU A 277 4.35 11.07 18.72
N ILE A 278 3.39 10.44 19.43
CA ILE A 278 2.01 10.35 18.98
C ILE A 278 1.21 11.43 19.68
N ASN A 279 0.54 12.27 18.91
CA ASN A 279 -0.32 13.33 19.41
C ASN A 279 -1.56 13.50 18.54
N TYR A 280 -2.59 14.11 19.12
CA TYR A 280 -3.79 14.46 18.39
C TYR A 280 -3.48 15.58 17.38
N SER A 281 -3.80 15.32 16.11
CA SER A 281 -3.69 16.28 15.01
C SER A 281 -5.03 16.98 14.78
N ASP A 282 -5.01 18.30 14.83
CA ASP A 282 -6.17 19.09 14.43
C ASP A 282 -6.43 19.03 12.91
N LEU A 283 -5.42 18.68 12.11
CA LEU A 283 -5.52 18.49 10.66
C LEU A 283 -6.15 17.13 10.32
N ALA A 284 -5.61 16.05 10.88
CA ALA A 284 -6.08 14.69 10.61
C ALA A 284 -7.35 14.30 11.40
N LYS A 285 -7.65 14.99 12.53
CA LYS A 285 -8.75 14.69 13.47
C LYS A 285 -8.61 13.36 14.21
N GLU A 286 -7.39 12.90 14.37
CA GLU A 286 -7.03 11.66 15.07
C GLU A 286 -5.63 11.75 15.68
N ASP A 287 -5.25 10.74 16.46
CA ASP A 287 -3.90 10.60 16.96
C ASP A 287 -2.98 10.10 15.84
N VAL A 288 -1.94 10.87 15.55
CA VAL A 288 -0.97 10.59 14.49
C VAL A 288 0.45 10.74 14.99
N VAL A 289 1.38 10.21 14.22
CA VAL A 289 2.80 10.45 14.43
C VAL A 289 3.11 11.91 14.09
N MET A 290 3.67 12.64 15.07
CA MET A 290 4.10 14.02 14.94
C MET A 290 5.56 14.17 15.31
N LEU A 291 6.19 15.23 14.79
CA LEU A 291 7.53 15.63 15.20
C LEU A 291 7.44 16.75 16.22
N HIS A 292 8.29 16.70 17.23
CA HIS A 292 8.44 17.76 18.22
C HIS A 292 9.77 18.48 18.01
N ALA A 293 9.71 19.70 17.50
CA ALA A 293 10.90 20.49 17.18
C ALA A 293 11.63 20.91 18.45
N LYS A 294 12.86 20.46 18.62
CA LYS A 294 13.75 20.87 19.72
C LYS A 294 14.68 22.01 19.29
N LYS A 295 15.01 22.07 18.01
CA LYS A 295 15.79 23.16 17.42
C LYS A 295 15.43 23.30 15.95
N ILE A 296 15.29 24.53 15.48
CA ILE A 296 15.06 24.88 14.09
C ILE A 296 16.15 25.88 13.65
N SER A 297 16.74 25.64 12.48
CA SER A 297 17.66 26.56 11.84
C SER A 297 17.17 26.79 10.40
N ILE A 298 16.77 28.02 10.08
CA ILE A 298 16.37 28.39 8.73
C ILE A 298 17.62 28.43 7.84
N LEU A 299 17.59 27.72 6.74
CA LEU A 299 18.68 27.66 5.78
C LEU A 299 18.48 28.72 4.67
N PRO A 300 19.53 29.08 3.93
CA PRO A 300 19.37 29.92 2.75
C PRO A 300 18.36 29.32 1.79
N PRO A 301 17.55 30.14 1.09
CA PRO A 301 16.61 29.66 0.11
C PRO A 301 17.29 28.78 -0.95
N GLU A 302 16.75 27.60 -1.20
CA GLU A 302 17.22 26.70 -2.25
C GLU A 302 16.02 26.04 -2.95
N GLU A 303 16.23 25.61 -4.19
CA GLU A 303 15.22 24.82 -4.90
C GLU A 303 15.15 23.42 -4.31
N GLU A 304 13.93 22.97 -3.99
CA GLU A 304 13.72 21.63 -3.46
C GLU A 304 13.97 20.56 -4.52
N LYS A 305 14.95 19.71 -4.27
CA LYS A 305 15.21 18.53 -5.11
C LYS A 305 14.18 17.43 -4.82
N VAL A 306 13.68 16.82 -5.88
CA VAL A 306 12.86 15.61 -5.78
C VAL A 306 13.78 14.44 -5.44
N LEU A 307 13.47 13.73 -4.35
CA LEU A 307 14.22 12.57 -3.90
C LEU A 307 13.68 11.31 -4.59
N GLY A 308 14.52 10.30 -4.80
CA GLY A 308 14.11 8.98 -5.25
C GLY A 308 13.79 8.07 -4.05
N MET A 309 12.88 7.12 -4.28
CA MET A 309 12.53 6.11 -3.30
C MET A 309 13.50 4.94 -3.34
#